data_b27e8c282e71761fc179bc33180cfe88
#
_entry.id   b27e8c282e71761fc179bc33180cfe88
#
_cell.length_a   1.000
_cell.length_b   1.000
_cell.length_c   1.000
_cell.angle_alpha   90.00
_cell.angle_beta   90.00
_cell.angle_gamma   90.00
#
_symmetry.space_group_name_H-M   'P 1'
#
loop_
_entity.id
_entity.type
_entity.pdbx_description
1 polymer ?
#
loop_
_entity_poly.entity_id
_entity_poly.type
_entity_poly.pdbx_seq_one_letter_code
_entity_poly.pdbx_strand_id
1 'polypeptide(L)'
;WFDDISVQEQGSNLWSLTPIAPFGILSGKSVPVRLSHDGKEIPAGSYAVQMNLPSAKFSQRLKAGAQMEFSIPESVQGNCDIEFMILDTAKKKILFSRVFPLNVRRGNGSKVTLDASGRMLVDGRPFMPLGIFGSSLIPAQLEMLREAGFNCILPYGSMSLRADPQAPPSREQIVKAMDIAAAKGMKVIFSIKDVGSSQNYGFDRWMGIDGYKNINADVVNLLKDHPALLAWFSADEAPVSQVPRLTEIRRICNRLDPEHPVYGVFYQYEELPFYGRAFDVIGIDPYPLSGNTLRSAVFAMDQARRTGLPVWSVPQIFNWAVYKKEEKGRPNPSGEKMRSLILLEAAMGARGFILYSFYDLRPPRMPEGNFEKEWPKIKRIVALMKRLEPYIMSGEEPVILRKNEIVAAELRNSEGRKAILICSVGPGKCRAELKLKGKFRSEYGRTKQDGDVLIFEGEDISSDVLWQE
;
A
#
# COMPACT_ATOMS: atom_id res chain seq x y z
N TRP A 1 -12.60 -2.53 -28.37
CA TRP A 1 -12.54 -3.99 -28.38
C TRP A 1 -12.56 -4.45 -26.92
N PHE A 2 -13.67 -5.10 -26.54
CA PHE A 2 -13.93 -5.57 -25.18
C PHE A 2 -13.73 -7.09 -25.13
N ASP A 3 -12.54 -7.57 -25.43
CA ASP A 3 -12.29 -9.01 -25.54
C ASP A 3 -12.16 -9.76 -24.20
N ASP A 4 -12.25 -9.04 -23.03
CA ASP A 4 -12.13 -9.64 -21.71
C ASP A 4 -13.27 -9.30 -20.73
N ILE A 5 -14.40 -8.80 -21.22
CA ILE A 5 -15.60 -8.69 -20.40
C ILE A 5 -16.41 -9.96 -20.57
N SER A 6 -16.16 -10.96 -19.74
CA SER A 6 -17.16 -11.97 -19.47
C SER A 6 -18.21 -11.33 -18.55
N VAL A 7 -19.34 -10.91 -19.11
CA VAL A 7 -20.53 -10.63 -18.33
C VAL A 7 -21.04 -11.97 -17.81
N GLN A 8 -20.56 -12.37 -16.65
CA GLN A 8 -21.24 -13.39 -15.88
C GLN A 8 -22.41 -12.73 -15.16
N GLU A 9 -23.59 -13.38 -15.18
CA GLU A 9 -24.73 -12.97 -14.36
C GLU A 9 -24.28 -12.58 -12.95
N GLN A 10 -24.68 -11.41 -12.50
CA GLN A 10 -24.45 -10.90 -11.16
C GLN A 10 -25.17 -11.70 -10.08
N GLY A 11 -24.72 -12.89 -9.81
CA GLY A 11 -24.67 -13.36 -8.45
C GLY A 11 -23.45 -12.68 -7.84
N SER A 12 -23.63 -11.86 -6.82
CA SER A 12 -22.57 -11.12 -6.15
C SER A 12 -21.39 -12.04 -5.82
N ASN A 13 -20.40 -12.11 -6.71
CA ASN A 13 -19.23 -12.94 -6.46
C ASN A 13 -18.31 -12.14 -5.54
N LEU A 14 -18.59 -12.23 -4.25
CA LEU A 14 -17.87 -11.56 -3.16
C LEU A 14 -16.45 -12.11 -2.97
N TRP A 15 -16.10 -13.17 -3.69
CA TRP A 15 -14.79 -13.79 -3.62
C TRP A 15 -13.75 -13.04 -4.43
N SER A 16 -12.63 -12.70 -3.80
CA SER A 16 -11.43 -12.18 -4.46
C SER A 16 -10.29 -13.14 -4.22
N LEU A 17 -9.63 -13.55 -5.30
CA LEU A 17 -8.43 -14.40 -5.29
C LEU A 17 -7.36 -13.72 -6.14
N THR A 18 -6.20 -13.50 -5.55
CA THR A 18 -5.09 -12.81 -6.21
C THR A 18 -3.79 -13.56 -5.97
N PRO A 19 -3.15 -14.11 -7.02
CA PRO A 19 -1.78 -14.58 -6.92
C PRO A 19 -0.85 -13.40 -6.63
N ILE A 20 0.03 -13.57 -5.63
CA ILE A 20 1.06 -12.57 -5.34
C ILE A 20 2.24 -12.86 -6.25
N ALA A 21 2.17 -12.32 -7.43
CA ALA A 21 3.19 -12.43 -8.46
C ALA A 21 3.53 -11.02 -8.97
N PRO A 22 4.43 -10.30 -8.29
CA PRO A 22 4.88 -9.00 -8.75
C PRO A 22 5.25 -9.08 -10.24
N PHE A 23 4.77 -8.09 -11.02
CA PHE A 23 5.03 -8.06 -12.48
C PHE A 23 4.42 -9.22 -13.29
N GLY A 24 3.53 -10.04 -12.69
CA GLY A 24 3.13 -11.32 -13.27
C GLY A 24 4.27 -12.35 -13.31
N ILE A 25 5.34 -12.14 -12.53
CA ILE A 25 6.52 -13.01 -12.46
C ILE A 25 6.53 -13.74 -11.13
N LEU A 26 6.75 -15.05 -11.21
CA LEU A 26 6.99 -15.90 -10.05
C LEU A 26 8.46 -16.27 -10.01
N SER A 27 9.15 -15.78 -8.98
CA SER A 27 10.53 -16.14 -8.70
C SER A 27 10.54 -17.18 -7.59
N GLY A 28 10.66 -18.47 -7.93
CA GLY A 28 10.69 -19.50 -6.89
C GLY A 28 9.95 -20.78 -7.26
N LYS A 29 9.66 -21.58 -6.23
CA LYS A 29 9.05 -22.91 -6.34
C LYS A 29 7.56 -22.91 -5.98
N SER A 30 6.97 -21.74 -5.70
CA SER A 30 5.59 -21.63 -5.24
C SER A 30 4.89 -20.36 -5.74
N VAL A 31 3.56 -20.41 -5.71
CA VAL A 31 2.67 -19.26 -5.96
C VAL A 31 1.99 -18.90 -4.64
N PRO A 32 2.36 -17.81 -4.01
CA PRO A 32 1.58 -17.26 -2.91
C PRO A 32 0.25 -16.72 -3.45
N VAL A 33 -0.84 -16.99 -2.73
CA VAL A 33 -2.20 -16.58 -3.11
C VAL A 33 -2.91 -15.96 -1.91
N ARG A 34 -3.49 -14.80 -2.12
CA ARG A 34 -4.38 -14.16 -1.17
C ARG A 34 -5.83 -14.40 -1.56
N LEU A 35 -6.65 -14.76 -0.58
CA LEU A 35 -8.08 -15.00 -0.72
C LEU A 35 -8.85 -14.13 0.28
N SER A 36 -9.90 -13.48 -0.19
CA SER A 36 -10.85 -12.79 0.69
C SER A 36 -12.28 -12.97 0.19
N HIS A 37 -13.25 -12.73 1.08
CA HIS A 37 -14.67 -12.70 0.78
C HIS A 37 -15.21 -11.31 1.15
N ASP A 38 -15.65 -10.54 0.18
CA ASP A 38 -16.09 -9.15 0.35
C ASP A 38 -15.06 -8.27 1.10
N GLY A 39 -13.76 -8.46 0.82
CA GLY A 39 -12.68 -7.76 1.50
C GLY A 39 -12.50 -8.12 2.99
N LYS A 40 -13.21 -9.14 3.47
CA LYS A 40 -13.25 -9.59 4.86
C LYS A 40 -12.68 -11.00 4.98
N GLU A 41 -12.77 -11.56 6.17
CA GLU A 41 -12.41 -12.94 6.42
C GLU A 41 -13.30 -13.91 5.63
N ILE A 42 -12.74 -15.10 5.38
CA ILE A 42 -13.45 -16.19 4.71
C ILE A 42 -14.59 -16.64 5.63
N PRO A 43 -15.84 -16.67 5.13
CA PRO A 43 -16.97 -17.09 5.93
C PRO A 43 -16.81 -18.54 6.41
N ALA A 44 -17.43 -18.88 7.53
CA ALA A 44 -17.46 -20.24 8.02
C ALA A 44 -18.07 -21.18 6.97
N GLY A 45 -17.37 -22.28 6.67
CA GLY A 45 -17.81 -23.23 5.65
C GLY A 45 -16.69 -24.18 5.22
N SER A 46 -17.04 -25.08 4.30
CA SER A 46 -16.10 -26.06 3.75
C SER A 46 -15.64 -25.60 2.37
N TYR A 47 -14.64 -24.71 2.33
CA TYR A 47 -14.09 -24.18 1.10
C TYR A 47 -12.69 -24.70 0.84
N ALA A 48 -12.36 -24.85 -0.46
CA ALA A 48 -11.03 -25.16 -0.93
C ALA A 48 -10.66 -24.27 -2.12
N VAL A 49 -9.38 -24.03 -2.31
CA VAL A 49 -8.84 -23.43 -3.54
C VAL A 49 -8.07 -24.51 -4.29
N GLN A 50 -8.36 -24.63 -5.56
CA GLN A 50 -7.64 -25.52 -6.49
C GLN A 50 -6.88 -24.67 -7.49
N MET A 51 -5.60 -24.99 -7.65
CA MET A 51 -4.73 -24.46 -8.69
C MET A 51 -4.54 -25.54 -9.76
N ASN A 52 -4.71 -25.16 -11.01
CA ASN A 52 -4.43 -26.01 -12.17
C ASN A 52 -3.34 -25.37 -13.03
N LEU A 53 -2.39 -26.19 -13.47
CA LEU A 53 -1.35 -25.86 -14.44
C LEU A 53 -1.51 -26.79 -15.64
N PRO A 54 -2.34 -26.43 -16.64
CA PRO A 54 -2.65 -27.31 -17.78
C PRO A 54 -1.41 -27.72 -18.56
N SER A 55 -0.45 -26.78 -18.75
CA SER A 55 0.81 -27.04 -19.48
C SER A 55 1.69 -28.12 -18.84
N ALA A 56 1.60 -28.25 -17.51
CA ALA A 56 2.35 -29.24 -16.74
C ALA A 56 1.50 -30.47 -16.34
N LYS A 57 0.22 -30.52 -16.73
CA LYS A 57 -0.76 -31.52 -16.26
C LYS A 57 -0.77 -31.65 -14.73
N PHE A 58 -0.59 -30.54 -14.03
CA PHE A 58 -0.46 -30.47 -12.57
C PHE A 58 -1.68 -29.80 -11.95
N SER A 59 -2.13 -30.32 -10.84
CA SER A 59 -3.20 -29.74 -10.02
C SER A 59 -2.89 -29.91 -8.54
N GLN A 60 -3.14 -28.87 -7.77
CA GLN A 60 -3.02 -28.88 -6.32
C GLN A 60 -4.26 -28.25 -5.69
N ARG A 61 -4.75 -28.85 -4.60
CA ARG A 61 -5.89 -28.34 -3.85
C ARG A 61 -5.49 -28.13 -2.40
N LEU A 62 -5.81 -26.95 -1.85
CA LEU A 62 -5.60 -26.59 -0.45
C LEU A 62 -6.93 -26.18 0.20
N LYS A 63 -7.02 -26.35 1.51
CA LYS A 63 -8.11 -25.78 2.30
C LYS A 63 -8.06 -24.24 2.16
N ALA A 64 -9.21 -23.61 1.98
CA ALA A 64 -9.26 -22.16 1.84
C ALA A 64 -8.77 -21.48 3.12
N GLY A 65 -7.88 -20.52 2.97
CA GLY A 65 -7.33 -19.66 4.00
C GLY A 65 -7.04 -18.28 3.41
N ALA A 66 -6.93 -17.24 4.24
CA ALA A 66 -6.67 -15.86 3.78
C ALA A 66 -5.36 -15.78 2.98
N GLN A 67 -4.39 -16.59 3.33
CA GLN A 67 -3.11 -16.75 2.64
C GLN A 67 -2.87 -18.24 2.39
N MET A 68 -2.43 -18.56 1.19
CA MET A 68 -2.10 -19.92 0.78
C MET A 68 -0.86 -19.89 -0.10
N GLU A 69 -0.14 -20.99 -0.13
CA GLU A 69 1.03 -21.14 -0.99
C GLU A 69 0.93 -22.43 -1.78
N PHE A 70 0.88 -22.33 -3.11
CA PHE A 70 0.79 -23.46 -4.03
C PHE A 70 2.17 -23.77 -4.61
N SER A 71 2.55 -25.05 -4.63
CA SER A 71 3.80 -25.48 -5.23
C SER A 71 3.76 -25.42 -6.76
N ILE A 72 4.85 -25.05 -7.39
CA ILE A 72 5.02 -25.11 -8.85
C ILE A 72 6.04 -26.20 -9.19
N PRO A 73 5.70 -27.15 -10.05
CA PRO A 73 6.64 -28.17 -10.50
C PRO A 73 7.92 -27.56 -11.08
N GLU A 74 9.07 -28.17 -10.83
CA GLU A 74 10.37 -27.66 -11.32
C GLU A 74 10.46 -27.60 -12.83
N SER A 75 9.69 -28.41 -13.54
CA SER A 75 9.59 -28.41 -15.01
C SER A 75 8.89 -27.18 -15.58
N VAL A 76 8.18 -26.40 -14.76
CA VAL A 76 7.47 -25.20 -15.22
C VAL A 76 8.42 -24.01 -15.22
N GLN A 77 8.62 -23.42 -16.40
CA GLN A 77 9.44 -22.23 -16.61
C GLN A 77 8.89 -21.42 -17.79
N GLY A 78 9.05 -20.09 -17.73
CA GLY A 78 8.55 -19.16 -18.75
C GLY A 78 7.07 -18.83 -18.58
N ASN A 79 6.44 -18.39 -19.65
CA ASN A 79 5.02 -18.00 -19.63
C ASN A 79 4.13 -19.23 -19.44
N CYS A 80 3.23 -19.17 -18.49
CA CYS A 80 2.24 -20.21 -18.24
C CYS A 80 0.92 -19.60 -17.76
N ASP A 81 -0.17 -20.25 -18.15
CA ASP A 81 -1.49 -19.92 -17.63
C ASP A 81 -1.77 -20.77 -16.40
N ILE A 82 -2.09 -20.11 -15.29
CA ILE A 82 -2.46 -20.76 -14.03
C ILE A 82 -3.92 -20.48 -13.76
N GLU A 83 -4.74 -21.51 -13.71
CA GLU A 83 -6.14 -21.41 -13.32
C GLU A 83 -6.27 -21.61 -11.81
N PHE A 84 -7.01 -20.71 -11.17
CA PHE A 84 -7.45 -20.88 -9.78
C PHE A 84 -8.97 -20.98 -9.71
N MET A 85 -9.43 -21.96 -8.94
CA MET A 85 -10.85 -22.19 -8.65
C MET A 85 -11.11 -22.17 -7.14
N ILE A 86 -12.17 -21.50 -6.72
CA ILE A 86 -12.70 -21.58 -5.34
C ILE A 86 -13.87 -22.56 -5.35
N LEU A 87 -13.83 -23.53 -4.48
CA LEU A 87 -14.77 -24.64 -4.41
C LEU A 87 -15.52 -24.63 -3.07
N ASP A 88 -16.83 -24.69 -3.11
CA ASP A 88 -17.64 -25.16 -1.97
C ASP A 88 -17.62 -26.70 -1.98
N THR A 89 -16.85 -27.29 -1.08
CA THR A 89 -16.66 -28.74 -1.07
C THR A 89 -17.87 -29.49 -0.50
N ALA A 90 -18.68 -28.83 0.32
CA ALA A 90 -19.93 -29.42 0.85
C ALA A 90 -21.01 -29.51 -0.24
N LYS A 91 -21.15 -28.44 -1.04
CA LYS A 91 -22.14 -28.34 -2.12
C LYS A 91 -21.61 -28.86 -3.46
N LYS A 92 -20.34 -29.24 -3.55
CA LYS A 92 -19.66 -29.68 -4.78
C LYS A 92 -19.79 -28.65 -5.91
N LYS A 93 -19.72 -27.35 -5.60
CA LYS A 93 -19.94 -26.23 -6.53
C LYS A 93 -18.67 -25.39 -6.68
N ILE A 94 -18.36 -24.99 -7.93
CA ILE A 94 -17.37 -23.96 -8.21
C ILE A 94 -18.00 -22.60 -7.96
N LEU A 95 -17.39 -21.81 -7.07
CA LEU A 95 -17.85 -20.47 -6.72
C LEU A 95 -17.13 -19.39 -7.52
N PHE A 96 -15.90 -19.68 -7.97
CA PHE A 96 -15.05 -18.76 -8.72
C PHE A 96 -14.07 -19.59 -9.58
N SER A 97 -13.80 -19.13 -10.79
CA SER A 97 -12.69 -19.64 -11.61
C SER A 97 -12.08 -18.49 -12.39
N ARG A 98 -10.75 -18.45 -12.42
CA ARG A 98 -10.01 -17.45 -13.19
C ARG A 98 -8.64 -17.96 -13.61
N VAL A 99 -8.23 -17.62 -14.84
CA VAL A 99 -6.90 -17.86 -15.37
C VAL A 99 -6.06 -16.60 -15.19
N PHE A 100 -4.82 -16.79 -14.70
CA PHE A 100 -3.80 -15.77 -14.54
C PHE A 100 -2.60 -16.11 -15.43
N PRO A 101 -2.30 -15.29 -16.45
CA PRO A 101 -1.08 -15.43 -17.21
C PRO A 101 0.10 -14.96 -16.36
N LEU A 102 1.00 -15.89 -16.04
CA LEU A 102 2.17 -15.63 -15.20
C LEU A 102 3.45 -16.07 -15.93
N ASN A 103 4.60 -15.53 -15.53
CA ASN A 103 5.90 -15.92 -16.01
C ASN A 103 6.70 -16.54 -14.86
N VAL A 104 7.00 -17.83 -14.94
CA VAL A 104 7.80 -18.55 -13.93
C VAL A 104 9.28 -18.41 -14.28
N ARG A 105 10.05 -17.77 -13.41
CA ARG A 105 11.50 -17.64 -13.53
C ARG A 105 12.21 -18.47 -12.48
N ARG A 106 13.20 -19.21 -12.90
CA ARG A 106 14.11 -19.95 -12.02
C ARG A 106 15.43 -19.17 -11.95
N GLY A 107 15.77 -18.64 -10.79
CA GLY A 107 17.01 -17.87 -10.61
C GLY A 107 17.06 -17.24 -9.21
N ASN A 108 18.08 -16.48 -8.95
CA ASN A 108 18.22 -15.72 -7.70
C ASN A 108 17.06 -14.74 -7.60
N GLY A 109 16.42 -14.68 -6.43
CA GLY A 109 15.25 -13.83 -6.17
C GLY A 109 15.52 -12.35 -6.46
N SER A 110 14.44 -11.63 -6.75
CA SER A 110 14.47 -10.18 -6.93
C SER A 110 15.01 -9.47 -5.69
N LYS A 111 15.77 -8.36 -5.88
CA LYS A 111 16.21 -7.49 -4.78
C LYS A 111 15.04 -6.85 -4.04
N VAL A 112 13.96 -6.57 -4.76
CA VAL A 112 12.69 -6.10 -4.23
C VAL A 112 11.61 -7.11 -4.61
N THR A 113 10.80 -7.56 -3.66
CA THR A 113 9.71 -8.50 -3.91
C THR A 113 8.56 -8.29 -2.92
N LEU A 114 7.40 -8.84 -3.27
CA LEU A 114 6.25 -8.93 -2.39
C LEU A 114 6.03 -10.39 -2.01
N ASP A 115 5.90 -10.67 -0.73
CA ASP A 115 5.59 -12.03 -0.26
C ASP A 115 4.08 -12.33 -0.21
N ALA A 116 3.71 -13.54 0.17
CA ALA A 116 2.33 -13.99 0.27
C ALA A 116 1.46 -13.14 1.21
N SER A 117 2.04 -12.56 2.23
CA SER A 117 1.34 -11.65 3.14
C SER A 117 1.28 -10.20 2.65
N GLY A 118 1.77 -9.94 1.44
CA GLY A 118 1.79 -8.60 0.85
C GLY A 118 2.81 -7.66 1.50
N ARG A 119 3.82 -8.22 2.20
CA ARG A 119 4.94 -7.43 2.70
C ARG A 119 5.94 -7.16 1.59
N MET A 120 6.46 -5.96 1.54
CA MET A 120 7.64 -5.70 0.74
C MET A 120 8.87 -6.29 1.42
N LEU A 121 9.70 -6.97 0.64
CA LEU A 121 11.02 -7.42 1.03
C LEU A 121 12.06 -6.67 0.18
N VAL A 122 13.09 -6.15 0.82
CA VAL A 122 14.28 -5.59 0.18
C VAL A 122 15.47 -6.44 0.61
N ASP A 123 16.19 -7.00 -0.36
CA ASP A 123 17.27 -7.95 -0.13
C ASP A 123 16.85 -9.11 0.81
N GLY A 124 15.62 -9.60 0.62
CA GLY A 124 15.03 -10.70 1.40
C GLY A 124 14.60 -10.33 2.82
N ARG A 125 14.67 -9.07 3.24
CA ARG A 125 14.27 -8.62 4.57
C ARG A 125 12.98 -7.81 4.50
N PRO A 126 12.05 -7.95 5.47
CA PRO A 126 10.87 -7.11 5.56
C PRO A 126 11.24 -5.62 5.56
N PHE A 127 10.58 -4.87 4.68
CA PHE A 127 10.77 -3.44 4.53
C PHE A 127 9.39 -2.77 4.54
N MET A 128 9.03 -2.09 5.61
CA MET A 128 7.82 -1.30 5.67
C MET A 128 8.08 0.06 5.00
N PRO A 129 7.52 0.35 3.81
CA PRO A 129 7.62 1.70 3.25
C PRO A 129 7.01 2.71 4.22
N LEU A 130 7.84 3.51 4.86
CA LEU A 130 7.45 4.61 5.73
C LEU A 130 8.03 5.87 5.14
N GLY A 131 7.24 6.50 4.28
CA GLY A 131 7.67 7.56 3.40
C GLY A 131 6.82 8.82 3.50
N ILE A 132 7.18 9.77 2.64
CA ILE A 132 6.48 11.04 2.52
C ILE A 132 6.50 11.52 1.07
N PHE A 133 5.41 12.13 0.64
CA PHE A 133 5.40 12.89 -0.62
C PHE A 133 6.28 14.12 -0.49
N GLY A 134 7.25 14.27 -1.40
CA GLY A 134 8.19 15.37 -1.46
C GLY A 134 8.31 15.96 -2.86
N SER A 135 9.13 16.99 -3.00
CA SER A 135 9.35 17.67 -4.29
C SER A 135 10.77 17.49 -4.86
N SER A 136 11.75 17.11 -4.02
CA SER A 136 13.14 17.08 -4.40
C SER A 136 13.94 16.06 -3.60
N LEU A 137 15.14 15.73 -4.08
CA LEU A 137 16.09 14.81 -3.43
C LEU A 137 17.36 15.58 -2.99
N ILE A 138 17.18 16.75 -2.36
CA ILE A 138 18.31 17.53 -1.84
C ILE A 138 18.85 16.93 -0.53
N PRO A 139 20.18 16.96 -0.30
CA PRO A 139 20.81 16.29 0.85
C PRO A 139 20.22 16.69 2.21
N ALA A 140 20.00 17.98 2.44
CA ALA A 140 19.47 18.47 3.72
C ALA A 140 18.04 17.97 4.01
N GLN A 141 17.17 17.91 2.98
CA GLN A 141 15.82 17.38 3.12
C GLN A 141 15.84 15.89 3.43
N LEU A 142 16.64 15.12 2.69
CA LEU A 142 16.77 13.67 2.89
C LEU A 142 17.34 13.34 4.27
N GLU A 143 18.32 14.09 4.74
CA GLU A 143 18.86 13.94 6.10
C GLU A 143 17.79 14.18 7.15
N MET A 144 17.04 15.29 7.05
CA MET A 144 15.95 15.61 7.95
C MET A 144 14.87 14.49 7.98
N LEU A 145 14.53 13.93 6.82
CA LEU A 145 13.57 12.83 6.71
C LEU A 145 14.13 11.57 7.38
N ARG A 146 15.37 11.21 7.11
CA ARG A 146 16.07 10.06 7.69
C ARG A 146 16.14 10.17 9.22
N GLU A 147 16.52 11.34 9.75
CA GLU A 147 16.56 11.61 11.19
C GLU A 147 15.18 11.52 11.85
N ALA A 148 14.12 11.89 11.12
CA ALA A 148 12.74 11.69 11.57
C ALA A 148 12.31 10.21 11.57
N GLY A 149 13.06 9.32 10.91
CA GLY A 149 12.81 7.89 10.85
C GLY A 149 12.15 7.41 9.57
N PHE A 150 11.95 8.28 8.56
CA PHE A 150 11.50 7.85 7.24
C PHE A 150 12.58 7.01 6.55
N ASN A 151 12.15 6.04 5.72
CA ASN A 151 13.06 5.19 4.96
C ASN A 151 12.87 5.33 3.43
N CYS A 152 11.83 6.04 3.00
CA CYS A 152 11.62 6.33 1.59
C CYS A 152 10.97 7.71 1.38
N ILE A 153 11.03 8.16 0.12
CA ILE A 153 10.41 9.40 -0.34
C ILE A 153 9.75 9.17 -1.71
N LEU A 154 8.62 9.82 -1.96
CA LEU A 154 7.98 9.90 -3.27
C LEU A 154 8.08 11.34 -3.78
N PRO A 155 9.06 11.66 -4.65
CA PRO A 155 9.11 12.95 -5.32
C PRO A 155 7.98 13.04 -6.35
N TYR A 156 7.04 13.96 -6.14
CA TYR A 156 5.83 14.03 -6.97
C TYR A 156 6.11 14.26 -8.45
N GLY A 157 7.12 15.08 -8.77
CA GLY A 157 7.59 15.39 -10.13
C GLY A 157 8.92 14.70 -10.48
N SER A 158 9.05 13.38 -10.29
CA SER A 158 10.32 12.66 -10.45
C SER A 158 10.95 12.81 -11.83
N MET A 159 10.14 12.96 -12.89
CA MET A 159 10.60 13.12 -14.26
C MET A 159 11.37 14.44 -14.52
N SER A 160 11.34 15.36 -13.57
CA SER A 160 12.06 16.65 -13.61
C SER A 160 13.08 16.81 -12.47
N LEU A 161 13.43 15.73 -11.77
CA LEU A 161 14.42 15.76 -10.69
C LEU A 161 15.78 16.25 -11.19
N ARG A 162 16.44 17.03 -10.35
CA ARG A 162 17.78 17.55 -10.58
C ARG A 162 18.59 17.50 -9.29
N ALA A 163 19.83 17.03 -9.39
CA ALA A 163 20.79 17.11 -8.29
C ALA A 163 21.24 18.56 -8.07
N ASP A 164 21.43 19.28 -9.18
CA ASP A 164 21.72 20.71 -9.19
C ASP A 164 20.48 21.48 -9.69
N PRO A 165 19.81 22.28 -8.83
CA PRO A 165 18.64 23.06 -9.24
C PRO A 165 18.90 24.08 -10.36
N GLN A 166 20.15 24.46 -10.58
CA GLN A 166 20.54 25.41 -11.64
C GLN A 166 20.82 24.70 -12.97
N ALA A 167 21.08 23.39 -12.97
CA ALA A 167 21.32 22.64 -14.19
C ALA A 167 20.01 22.44 -14.98
N PRO A 168 20.07 22.36 -16.33
CA PRO A 168 18.92 21.97 -17.13
C PRO A 168 18.48 20.55 -16.81
N PRO A 169 17.17 20.22 -16.92
CA PRO A 169 16.70 18.86 -16.76
C PRO A 169 17.42 17.90 -17.72
N SER A 170 17.93 16.80 -17.20
CA SER A 170 18.57 15.75 -18.00
C SER A 170 18.52 14.40 -17.29
N ARG A 171 18.71 13.31 -18.05
CA ARG A 171 18.80 11.95 -17.48
C ARG A 171 19.91 11.85 -16.43
N GLU A 172 21.04 12.48 -16.70
CA GLU A 172 22.17 12.51 -15.78
C GLU A 172 21.83 13.22 -14.46
N GLN A 173 21.08 14.33 -14.51
CA GLN A 173 20.64 15.03 -13.30
C GLN A 173 19.67 14.18 -12.47
N ILE A 174 18.80 13.40 -13.12
CA ILE A 174 17.90 12.47 -12.42
C ILE A 174 18.73 11.38 -11.72
N VAL A 175 19.69 10.74 -12.41
CA VAL A 175 20.56 9.72 -11.81
C VAL A 175 21.33 10.29 -10.63
N LYS A 176 21.97 11.46 -10.78
CA LYS A 176 22.67 12.13 -9.69
C LYS A 176 21.75 12.44 -8.49
N ALA A 177 20.51 12.83 -8.74
CA ALA A 177 19.54 13.05 -7.65
C ALA A 177 19.19 11.73 -6.94
N MET A 178 19.05 10.63 -7.67
CA MET A 178 18.85 9.30 -7.10
C MET A 178 20.08 8.84 -6.31
N ASP A 179 21.32 9.14 -6.78
CA ASP A 179 22.57 8.86 -6.05
C ASP A 179 22.61 9.55 -4.69
N ILE A 180 22.09 10.78 -4.59
CA ILE A 180 21.99 11.51 -3.31
C ILE A 180 21.08 10.74 -2.34
N ALA A 181 19.95 10.21 -2.82
CA ALA A 181 19.06 9.39 -1.98
C ALA A 181 19.75 8.11 -1.55
N ALA A 182 20.42 7.40 -2.46
CA ALA A 182 21.18 6.18 -2.15
C ALA A 182 22.26 6.43 -1.09
N ALA A 183 23.03 7.50 -1.22
CA ALA A 183 24.08 7.90 -0.28
C ALA A 183 23.54 8.20 1.13
N LYS A 184 22.25 8.59 1.24
CA LYS A 184 21.56 8.81 2.51
C LYS A 184 20.83 7.56 3.02
N GLY A 185 20.92 6.42 2.33
CA GLY A 185 20.19 5.19 2.67
C GLY A 185 18.68 5.31 2.51
N MET A 186 18.21 6.29 1.73
CA MET A 186 16.79 6.51 1.44
C MET A 186 16.39 5.82 0.15
N LYS A 187 15.25 5.15 0.17
CA LYS A 187 14.63 4.62 -1.04
C LYS A 187 13.73 5.65 -1.70
N VAL A 188 13.51 5.51 -3.00
CA VAL A 188 12.70 6.42 -3.83
C VAL A 188 11.60 5.64 -4.53
N ILE A 189 10.36 6.05 -4.33
CA ILE A 189 9.22 5.66 -5.16
C ILE A 189 9.21 6.65 -6.32
N PHE A 190 9.67 6.21 -7.49
CA PHE A 190 9.89 7.10 -8.64
C PHE A 190 8.59 7.33 -9.42
N SER A 191 8.18 8.59 -9.57
CA SER A 191 6.93 8.98 -10.21
C SER A 191 7.07 9.09 -11.73
N ILE A 192 6.29 8.25 -12.43
CA ILE A 192 6.08 8.26 -13.89
C ILE A 192 4.60 8.54 -14.22
N LYS A 193 3.81 8.98 -13.25
CA LYS A 193 2.34 9.12 -13.31
C LYS A 193 1.85 10.03 -14.44
N ASP A 194 2.64 11.06 -14.79
CA ASP A 194 2.26 12.08 -15.77
C ASP A 194 2.53 11.65 -17.22
N VAL A 195 3.30 10.57 -17.42
CA VAL A 195 3.69 10.12 -18.77
C VAL A 195 2.48 9.53 -19.49
N GLY A 196 2.01 10.20 -20.56
CA GLY A 196 0.83 9.82 -21.33
C GLY A 196 -0.50 9.97 -20.57
N SER A 197 -0.52 10.68 -19.44
CA SER A 197 -1.74 10.92 -18.66
C SER A 197 -2.67 11.87 -19.40
N SER A 198 -3.98 11.66 -19.28
CA SER A 198 -5.01 12.61 -19.76
C SER A 198 -5.27 13.74 -18.77
N GLN A 199 -4.65 13.71 -17.59
CA GLN A 199 -4.75 14.78 -16.60
C GLN A 199 -3.95 16.01 -17.02
N ASN A 200 -4.25 17.17 -16.42
CA ASN A 200 -3.71 18.49 -16.81
C ASN A 200 -2.17 18.58 -16.85
N TYR A 201 -1.48 17.71 -16.14
CA TYR A 201 0.00 17.66 -16.08
C TYR A 201 0.59 16.56 -16.96
N GLY A 202 -0.24 15.87 -17.74
CA GLY A 202 0.20 14.78 -18.60
C GLY A 202 1.03 15.28 -19.77
N PHE A 203 2.03 14.50 -20.18
CA PHE A 203 2.85 14.76 -21.31
C PHE A 203 3.19 13.49 -22.07
N ASP A 204 3.39 13.62 -23.38
CA ASP A 204 3.73 12.52 -24.29
C ASP A 204 5.03 12.78 -25.06
N ARG A 205 5.80 13.75 -24.59
CA ARG A 205 7.16 14.07 -25.08
C ARG A 205 8.09 14.42 -23.92
N TRP A 206 9.26 13.76 -23.86
CA TRP A 206 10.22 13.96 -22.78
C TRP A 206 11.65 13.77 -23.28
N MET A 207 12.51 14.77 -23.08
CA MET A 207 13.94 14.73 -23.42
C MET A 207 14.25 14.16 -24.83
N GLY A 208 13.46 14.59 -25.84
CA GLY A 208 13.61 14.16 -27.21
C GLY A 208 12.97 12.83 -27.57
N ILE A 209 12.28 12.18 -26.63
CA ILE A 209 11.52 10.96 -26.87
C ILE A 209 10.03 11.29 -26.97
N ASP A 210 9.35 10.74 -27.96
CA ASP A 210 7.91 10.87 -28.16
C ASP A 210 7.18 9.55 -27.85
N GLY A 211 5.97 9.67 -27.34
CA GLY A 211 5.07 8.58 -27.02
C GLY A 211 5.33 7.94 -25.65
N TYR A 212 4.27 7.83 -24.86
CA TYR A 212 4.34 7.36 -23.47
C TYR A 212 5.01 6.00 -23.32
N LYS A 213 4.85 5.08 -24.29
CA LYS A 213 5.48 3.76 -24.24
C LYS A 213 6.99 3.84 -24.28
N ASN A 214 7.51 4.68 -25.19
CA ASN A 214 8.95 4.88 -25.38
C ASN A 214 9.56 5.62 -24.18
N ILE A 215 8.86 6.64 -23.67
CA ILE A 215 9.30 7.41 -22.49
C ILE A 215 9.40 6.49 -21.27
N ASN A 216 8.35 5.69 -20.99
CA ASN A 216 8.39 4.75 -19.85
C ASN A 216 9.49 3.70 -20.02
N ALA A 217 9.71 3.19 -21.23
CA ALA A 217 10.78 2.22 -21.49
C ALA A 217 12.17 2.83 -21.25
N ASP A 218 12.40 4.07 -21.67
CA ASP A 218 13.66 4.78 -21.45
C ASP A 218 13.94 5.02 -19.97
N VAL A 219 12.94 5.53 -19.24
CA VAL A 219 13.08 5.81 -17.79
C VAL A 219 13.29 4.54 -16.97
N VAL A 220 12.55 3.48 -17.30
CA VAL A 220 12.73 2.18 -16.63
C VAL A 220 14.14 1.64 -16.87
N ASN A 221 14.63 1.66 -18.12
CA ASN A 221 15.99 1.23 -18.41
C ASN A 221 17.05 2.10 -17.74
N LEU A 222 16.80 3.41 -17.57
CA LEU A 222 17.71 4.33 -16.90
C LEU A 222 17.88 3.99 -15.41
N LEU A 223 16.81 3.57 -14.72
CA LEU A 223 16.78 3.53 -13.25
C LEU A 223 16.56 2.15 -12.64
N LYS A 224 16.19 1.12 -13.41
CA LYS A 224 15.83 -0.22 -12.88
C LYS A 224 16.91 -0.86 -12.00
N ASP A 225 18.19 -0.58 -12.29
CA ASP A 225 19.32 -1.11 -11.52
C ASP A 225 19.79 -0.17 -10.42
N HIS A 226 19.11 0.98 -10.23
CA HIS A 226 19.55 2.00 -9.29
C HIS A 226 19.24 1.60 -7.84
N PRO A 227 20.23 1.61 -6.91
CA PRO A 227 20.07 1.10 -5.56
C PRO A 227 19.03 1.86 -4.70
N ALA A 228 18.71 3.11 -5.03
CA ALA A 228 17.67 3.86 -4.35
C ALA A 228 16.25 3.54 -4.84
N LEU A 229 16.07 2.93 -6.00
CA LEU A 229 14.73 2.65 -6.50
C LEU A 229 13.99 1.66 -5.59
N LEU A 230 12.72 1.96 -5.28
CA LEU A 230 11.84 1.11 -4.48
C LEU A 230 10.63 0.62 -5.28
N ALA A 231 10.02 1.53 -6.04
CA ALA A 231 8.80 1.25 -6.80
C ALA A 231 8.59 2.31 -7.89
N TRP A 232 7.74 1.99 -8.87
CA TRP A 232 7.29 2.88 -9.91
C TRP A 232 5.90 3.43 -9.56
N PHE A 233 5.77 4.74 -9.36
CA PHE A 233 4.50 5.40 -9.12
C PHE A 233 3.89 5.83 -10.45
N SER A 234 2.91 5.06 -10.96
CA SER A 234 2.40 5.24 -12.32
C SER A 234 1.03 5.91 -12.41
N ALA A 235 0.33 6.10 -11.29
CA ALA A 235 -0.97 6.78 -11.26
C ALA A 235 -1.20 7.50 -9.94
N ASP A 236 -1.81 8.67 -10.06
CA ASP A 236 -2.29 9.52 -8.99
C ASP A 236 -3.71 9.95 -9.32
N GLU A 237 -4.70 9.37 -8.64
CA GLU A 237 -6.11 9.65 -8.82
C GLU A 237 -6.61 9.58 -10.29
N ALA A 238 -5.95 8.75 -11.10
CA ALA A 238 -6.31 8.63 -12.51
C ALA A 238 -7.69 7.98 -12.67
N PRO A 239 -8.58 8.49 -13.58
CA PRO A 239 -9.90 7.92 -13.78
C PRO A 239 -9.83 6.52 -14.38
N VAL A 240 -10.87 5.72 -14.15
CA VAL A 240 -10.96 4.32 -14.64
C VAL A 240 -10.75 4.17 -16.13
N SER A 241 -11.10 5.20 -16.92
CA SER A 241 -10.84 5.25 -18.37
C SER A 241 -9.35 5.15 -18.73
N GLN A 242 -8.44 5.43 -17.78
CA GLN A 242 -7.00 5.31 -17.97
C GLN A 242 -6.46 3.89 -17.70
N VAL A 243 -7.28 2.95 -17.20
CA VAL A 243 -6.85 1.58 -16.88
C VAL A 243 -6.15 0.89 -18.07
N PRO A 244 -6.57 1.01 -19.33
CA PRO A 244 -5.83 0.42 -20.46
C PRO A 244 -4.40 0.96 -20.57
N ARG A 245 -4.19 2.28 -20.44
CA ARG A 245 -2.87 2.92 -20.45
C ARG A 245 -2.02 2.44 -19.26
N LEU A 246 -2.59 2.44 -18.06
CA LEU A 246 -1.92 2.03 -16.84
C LEU A 246 -1.51 0.55 -16.88
N THR A 247 -2.36 -0.31 -17.43
CA THR A 247 -2.04 -1.72 -17.66
C THR A 247 -0.86 -1.88 -18.64
N GLU A 248 -0.80 -1.06 -19.68
CA GLU A 248 0.32 -1.09 -20.62
C GLU A 248 1.62 -0.58 -20.00
N ILE A 249 1.56 0.47 -19.17
CA ILE A 249 2.71 0.95 -18.39
C ILE A 249 3.23 -0.16 -17.46
N ARG A 250 2.32 -0.84 -16.73
CA ARG A 250 2.71 -1.99 -15.91
C ARG A 250 3.40 -3.09 -16.74
N ARG A 251 2.88 -3.41 -17.92
CA ARG A 251 3.52 -4.40 -18.83
C ARG A 251 4.93 -3.98 -19.23
N ILE A 252 5.15 -2.70 -19.51
CA ILE A 252 6.47 -2.16 -19.85
C ILE A 252 7.42 -2.31 -18.65
N CYS A 253 6.99 -1.85 -17.46
CA CYS A 253 7.76 -2.03 -16.24
C CYS A 253 8.09 -3.51 -16.00
N ASN A 254 7.11 -4.39 -15.99
CA ASN A 254 7.29 -5.81 -15.73
C ASN A 254 8.27 -6.50 -16.70
N ARG A 255 8.26 -6.08 -17.97
CA ARG A 255 9.16 -6.64 -18.97
C ARG A 255 10.60 -6.18 -18.80
N LEU A 256 10.82 -4.91 -18.43
CA LEU A 256 12.13 -4.28 -18.37
C LEU A 256 12.74 -4.30 -16.98
N ASP A 257 11.90 -4.27 -15.96
CA ASP A 257 12.25 -4.23 -14.54
C ASP A 257 11.38 -5.20 -13.73
N PRO A 258 11.75 -6.46 -13.66
CA PRO A 258 11.01 -7.45 -12.87
C PRO A 258 11.31 -7.39 -11.37
N GLU A 259 11.98 -6.36 -10.89
CA GLU A 259 12.40 -6.25 -9.49
C GLU A 259 11.62 -5.19 -8.70
N HIS A 260 10.96 -4.23 -9.35
CA HIS A 260 10.30 -3.13 -8.63
C HIS A 260 8.80 -3.08 -8.91
N PRO A 261 7.95 -2.98 -7.86
CA PRO A 261 6.49 -2.97 -8.02
C PRO A 261 5.98 -1.68 -8.66
N VAL A 262 4.85 -1.80 -9.35
CA VAL A 262 4.08 -0.66 -9.85
C VAL A 262 3.01 -0.30 -8.83
N TYR A 263 3.00 0.96 -8.41
CA TYR A 263 2.17 1.54 -7.37
C TYR A 263 1.28 2.64 -7.96
N GLY A 264 0.02 2.73 -7.51
CA GLY A 264 -0.90 3.81 -7.85
C GLY A 264 -1.77 4.18 -6.67
N VAL A 265 -2.15 5.45 -6.56
CA VAL A 265 -2.97 6.02 -5.48
C VAL A 265 -4.31 6.52 -6.03
N PHE A 266 -5.39 6.29 -5.28
CA PHE A 266 -6.76 6.57 -5.72
C PHE A 266 -7.66 6.99 -4.56
N TYR A 267 -8.53 7.98 -4.83
CA TYR A 267 -9.65 8.37 -3.98
C TYR A 267 -11.00 7.81 -4.45
N GLN A 268 -11.05 7.27 -5.68
CA GLN A 268 -12.25 6.64 -6.25
C GLN A 268 -12.37 5.21 -5.69
N TYR A 269 -12.68 5.08 -4.41
CA TYR A 269 -12.56 3.80 -3.70
C TYR A 269 -13.47 2.71 -4.24
N GLU A 270 -14.67 3.04 -4.72
CA GLU A 270 -15.59 2.07 -5.31
C GLU A 270 -15.07 1.48 -6.63
N GLU A 271 -14.18 2.20 -7.31
CA GLU A 271 -13.57 1.80 -8.58
C GLU A 271 -12.31 0.96 -8.41
N LEU A 272 -11.76 0.82 -7.19
CA LEU A 272 -10.50 0.12 -6.93
C LEU A 272 -10.41 -1.29 -7.54
N PRO A 273 -11.49 -2.11 -7.55
CA PRO A 273 -11.43 -3.42 -8.19
C PRO A 273 -11.08 -3.38 -9.69
N PHE A 274 -11.39 -2.30 -10.40
CA PHE A 274 -11.06 -2.15 -11.81
C PHE A 274 -9.57 -1.89 -12.06
N TYR A 275 -8.86 -1.32 -11.08
CA TYR A 275 -7.44 -1.01 -11.19
C TYR A 275 -6.53 -2.21 -10.90
N GLY A 276 -7.04 -3.29 -10.33
CA GLY A 276 -6.23 -4.42 -9.85
C GLY A 276 -5.31 -5.08 -10.89
N ARG A 277 -5.60 -4.90 -12.21
CA ARG A 277 -4.74 -5.41 -13.29
C ARG A 277 -3.54 -4.50 -13.61
N ALA A 278 -3.61 -3.24 -13.21
CA ALA A 278 -2.63 -2.23 -13.58
C ALA A 278 -1.56 -2.00 -12.51
N PHE A 279 -1.66 -2.66 -11.35
CA PHE A 279 -0.77 -2.41 -10.21
C PHE A 279 -0.35 -3.70 -9.52
N ASP A 280 0.76 -3.62 -8.81
CA ASP A 280 1.26 -4.64 -7.88
C ASP A 280 0.94 -4.26 -6.43
N VAL A 281 0.81 -2.97 -6.17
CA VAL A 281 0.44 -2.39 -4.88
C VAL A 281 -0.62 -1.32 -5.13
N ILE A 282 -1.69 -1.31 -4.34
CA ILE A 282 -2.74 -0.30 -4.41
C ILE A 282 -2.58 0.73 -3.29
N GLY A 283 -2.72 2.00 -3.62
CA GLY A 283 -2.74 3.11 -2.69
C GLY A 283 -4.13 3.71 -2.51
N ILE A 284 -4.38 4.20 -1.32
CA ILE A 284 -5.57 4.99 -1.00
C ILE A 284 -5.16 6.24 -0.23
N ASP A 285 -5.89 7.32 -0.45
CA ASP A 285 -5.61 8.63 0.12
C ASP A 285 -6.85 9.31 0.75
N PRO A 286 -7.44 8.68 1.77
CA PRO A 286 -8.54 9.30 2.49
C PRO A 286 -8.03 10.46 3.34
N TYR A 287 -8.60 11.66 3.11
CA TYR A 287 -8.20 12.88 3.81
C TYR A 287 -9.32 13.44 4.69
N PRO A 288 -9.75 12.74 5.76
CA PRO A 288 -10.93 13.09 6.57
C PRO A 288 -10.65 14.08 7.72
N LEU A 289 -9.41 14.53 7.93
CA LEU A 289 -9.01 15.13 9.19
C LEU A 289 -9.50 16.59 9.44
N SER A 290 -10.16 17.20 8.45
CA SER A 290 -10.94 18.44 8.70
C SER A 290 -12.24 18.18 9.46
N GLY A 291 -12.73 16.93 9.41
CA GLY A 291 -13.91 16.46 10.15
C GLY A 291 -13.58 15.76 11.48
N ASN A 292 -14.60 15.12 12.04
CA ASN A 292 -14.52 14.38 13.30
C ASN A 292 -14.79 12.88 13.14
N THR A 293 -14.64 12.35 11.91
CA THR A 293 -14.87 10.92 11.63
C THR A 293 -13.87 10.38 10.66
N LEU A 294 -13.50 9.09 10.82
CA LEU A 294 -12.64 8.31 9.93
C LEU A 294 -13.43 7.34 9.03
N ARG A 295 -14.76 7.49 8.91
CA ARG A 295 -15.59 6.54 8.15
C ARG A 295 -15.15 6.39 6.69
N SER A 296 -14.71 7.49 6.05
CA SER A 296 -14.18 7.42 4.68
C SER A 296 -12.88 6.62 4.60
N ALA A 297 -12.03 6.68 5.63
CA ALA A 297 -10.81 5.87 5.69
C ALA A 297 -11.14 4.38 5.91
N VAL A 298 -12.12 4.06 6.77
CA VAL A 298 -12.63 2.69 6.93
C VAL A 298 -13.14 2.16 5.59
N PHE A 299 -13.97 2.94 4.89
CA PHE A 299 -14.51 2.56 3.59
C PHE A 299 -13.41 2.36 2.54
N ALA A 300 -12.46 3.29 2.45
CA ALA A 300 -11.34 3.20 1.53
C ALA A 300 -10.50 1.93 1.76
N MET A 301 -10.18 1.62 3.02
CA MET A 301 -9.47 0.39 3.39
C MET A 301 -10.26 -0.87 3.04
N ASP A 302 -11.57 -0.88 3.26
CA ASP A 302 -12.43 -2.01 2.88
C ASP A 302 -12.38 -2.25 1.37
N GLN A 303 -12.51 -1.21 0.57
CA GLN A 303 -12.44 -1.32 -0.90
C GLN A 303 -11.04 -1.74 -1.38
N ALA A 304 -9.98 -1.18 -0.80
CA ALA A 304 -8.62 -1.55 -1.15
C ALA A 304 -8.35 -3.05 -0.87
N ARG A 305 -8.79 -3.57 0.27
CA ARG A 305 -8.64 -4.99 0.61
C ARG A 305 -9.37 -5.92 -0.36
N ARG A 306 -10.47 -5.47 -0.96
CA ARG A 306 -11.22 -6.24 -1.98
C ARG A 306 -10.42 -6.47 -3.26
N THR A 307 -9.43 -5.63 -3.56
CA THR A 307 -8.54 -5.85 -4.71
C THR A 307 -7.66 -7.09 -4.54
N GLY A 308 -7.42 -7.53 -3.31
CA GLY A 308 -6.46 -8.59 -2.97
C GLY A 308 -4.99 -8.15 -3.10
N LEU A 309 -4.73 -6.91 -3.52
CA LEU A 309 -3.37 -6.36 -3.61
C LEU A 309 -2.89 -5.87 -2.24
N PRO A 310 -1.57 -5.83 -2.01
CA PRO A 310 -1.00 -5.11 -0.88
C PRO A 310 -1.42 -3.64 -0.88
N VAL A 311 -1.70 -3.10 0.30
CA VAL A 311 -2.14 -1.70 0.45
C VAL A 311 -1.02 -0.87 1.06
N TRP A 312 -0.63 0.21 0.36
CA TRP A 312 0.16 1.30 0.93
C TRP A 312 -0.73 2.53 1.01
N SER A 313 -1.04 2.95 2.24
CA SER A 313 -1.90 4.11 2.47
C SER A 313 -1.15 5.43 2.34
N VAL A 314 -1.91 6.49 2.09
CA VAL A 314 -1.40 7.87 2.00
C VAL A 314 -2.06 8.72 3.08
N PRO A 315 -1.60 8.61 4.35
CA PRO A 315 -2.21 9.30 5.47
C PRO A 315 -2.08 10.83 5.35
N GLN A 316 -3.17 11.54 5.68
CA GLN A 316 -3.22 12.99 5.68
C GLN A 316 -2.37 13.58 6.81
N ILE A 317 -1.45 14.50 6.47
CA ILE A 317 -0.71 15.33 7.43
C ILE A 317 -0.84 16.84 7.13
N PHE A 318 -1.60 17.22 6.11
CA PHE A 318 -1.79 18.59 5.66
C PHE A 318 -3.12 19.18 6.12
N ASN A 319 -3.20 20.53 6.04
CA ASN A 319 -4.43 21.27 6.26
C ASN A 319 -5.12 21.56 4.92
N TRP A 320 -6.41 21.24 4.79
CA TRP A 320 -7.19 21.53 3.59
C TRP A 320 -7.20 23.02 3.17
N ALA A 321 -6.88 23.94 4.09
CA ALA A 321 -6.70 25.36 3.78
C ALA A 321 -5.66 25.62 2.65
N VAL A 322 -4.76 24.67 2.39
CA VAL A 322 -3.79 24.70 1.29
C VAL A 322 -4.49 24.62 -0.07
N TYR A 323 -5.59 23.89 -0.16
CA TYR A 323 -6.30 23.57 -1.40
C TYR A 323 -7.68 24.22 -1.51
N LYS A 324 -8.33 24.47 -0.36
CA LYS A 324 -9.72 24.94 -0.29
C LYS A 324 -9.82 26.26 0.44
N LYS A 325 -10.29 27.30 -0.25
CA LYS A 325 -10.43 28.66 0.33
C LYS A 325 -11.40 28.70 1.50
N GLU A 326 -12.46 27.89 1.47
CA GLU A 326 -13.46 27.74 2.52
C GLU A 326 -12.91 27.11 3.81
N GLU A 327 -11.78 26.42 3.75
CA GLU A 327 -11.10 25.85 4.91
C GLU A 327 -10.07 26.80 5.55
N LYS A 328 -9.93 28.04 5.01
CA LYS A 328 -9.02 29.03 5.58
C LYS A 328 -9.41 29.38 7.03
N GLY A 329 -8.41 29.41 7.89
CA GLY A 329 -8.59 29.69 9.32
C GLY A 329 -8.90 28.45 10.16
N ARG A 330 -9.15 27.28 9.56
CA ARG A 330 -9.24 26.04 10.33
C ARG A 330 -7.87 25.64 10.87
N PRO A 331 -7.82 25.07 12.09
CA PRO A 331 -6.56 24.60 12.65
C PRO A 331 -6.01 23.41 11.84
N ASN A 332 -4.71 23.23 11.89
CA ASN A 332 -4.08 22.00 11.38
C ASN A 332 -4.64 20.78 12.09
N PRO A 333 -4.65 19.61 11.43
CA PRO A 333 -4.99 18.36 12.11
C PRO A 333 -4.15 18.16 13.37
N SER A 334 -4.79 17.75 14.46
CA SER A 334 -4.06 17.47 15.69
C SER A 334 -3.16 16.22 15.51
N GLY A 335 -2.10 16.12 16.31
CA GLY A 335 -1.25 14.92 16.31
C GLY A 335 -2.03 13.65 16.64
N GLU A 336 -3.10 13.76 17.45
CA GLU A 336 -4.00 12.63 17.75
C GLU A 336 -4.80 12.20 16.52
N LYS A 337 -5.40 13.14 15.78
CA LYS A 337 -6.16 12.83 14.56
C LYS A 337 -5.26 12.17 13.51
N MET A 338 -4.07 12.73 13.24
CA MET A 338 -3.09 12.14 12.31
C MET A 338 -2.64 10.75 12.74
N ARG A 339 -2.34 10.56 14.03
CA ARG A 339 -1.98 9.27 14.60
C ARG A 339 -3.13 8.26 14.47
N SER A 340 -4.35 8.66 14.75
CA SER A 340 -5.51 7.78 14.70
C SER A 340 -5.82 7.32 13.29
N LEU A 341 -5.63 8.17 12.27
CA LEU A 341 -5.79 7.79 10.88
C LEU A 341 -4.78 6.71 10.49
N ILE A 342 -3.49 6.93 10.72
CA ILE A 342 -2.45 5.97 10.34
C ILE A 342 -2.56 4.64 11.12
N LEU A 343 -2.95 4.70 12.39
CA LEU A 343 -3.21 3.49 13.20
C LEU A 343 -4.43 2.72 12.72
N LEU A 344 -5.50 3.40 12.29
CA LEU A 344 -6.66 2.76 11.68
C LEU A 344 -6.27 2.00 10.41
N GLU A 345 -5.51 2.65 9.53
CA GLU A 345 -5.07 2.04 8.28
C GLU A 345 -4.15 0.82 8.53
N ALA A 346 -3.24 0.93 9.51
CA ALA A 346 -2.41 -0.19 9.97
C ALA A 346 -3.26 -1.32 10.57
N ALA A 347 -4.23 -1.00 11.43
CA ALA A 347 -5.17 -1.96 12.02
C ALA A 347 -5.98 -2.71 10.96
N MET A 348 -6.27 -2.05 9.83
CA MET A 348 -7.02 -2.62 8.72
C MET A 348 -6.12 -3.30 7.67
N GLY A 349 -4.82 -3.43 7.90
CA GLY A 349 -3.90 -4.24 7.10
C GLY A 349 -3.08 -3.49 6.06
N ALA A 350 -2.95 -2.16 6.14
CA ALA A 350 -1.95 -1.44 5.35
C ALA A 350 -0.53 -1.88 5.74
N ARG A 351 0.34 -2.05 4.74
CA ARG A 351 1.72 -2.53 4.88
C ARG A 351 2.77 -1.49 4.49
N GLY A 352 2.33 -0.29 4.09
CA GLY A 352 3.17 0.86 3.77
C GLY A 352 2.40 2.15 4.01
N PHE A 353 3.11 3.23 4.31
CA PHE A 353 2.54 4.51 4.71
C PHE A 353 3.36 5.64 4.09
N ILE A 354 2.79 6.34 3.10
CA ILE A 354 3.46 7.42 2.39
C ILE A 354 2.71 8.72 2.69
N LEU A 355 3.14 9.44 3.71
CA LEU A 355 2.43 10.59 4.26
C LEU A 355 2.30 11.74 3.24
N TYR A 356 1.12 12.30 3.10
CA TYR A 356 0.87 13.43 2.20
C TYR A 356 0.66 14.72 3.00
N SER A 357 1.50 15.77 2.87
CA SER A 357 2.72 15.88 2.11
C SER A 357 3.72 16.80 2.82
N PHE A 358 5.01 16.66 2.52
CA PHE A 358 6.09 17.48 3.10
C PHE A 358 6.01 18.96 2.65
N TYR A 359 5.70 19.18 1.37
CA TYR A 359 5.64 20.53 0.80
C TYR A 359 4.43 21.34 1.26
N ASP A 360 3.36 20.68 1.71
CA ASP A 360 2.16 21.35 2.24
C ASP A 360 2.32 21.86 3.68
N LEU A 361 3.44 21.57 4.30
CA LEU A 361 3.75 22.07 5.65
C LEU A 361 4.52 23.41 5.63
N ARG A 362 4.98 23.85 4.47
CA ARG A 362 5.94 24.93 4.29
C ARG A 362 5.45 26.06 3.37
N PRO A 363 6.09 27.25 3.43
CA PRO A 363 5.87 28.29 2.44
C PRO A 363 6.17 27.80 1.00
N PRO A 364 5.50 28.32 -0.01
CA PRO A 364 4.45 29.37 0.06
C PRO A 364 3.05 28.82 0.39
N ARG A 365 2.89 27.50 0.58
CA ARG A 365 1.57 26.87 0.81
C ARG A 365 1.03 27.13 2.21
N MET A 366 1.90 27.14 3.20
CA MET A 366 1.57 27.47 4.58
C MET A 366 2.45 28.64 5.08
N PRO A 367 2.00 29.42 6.07
CA PRO A 367 2.78 30.51 6.65
C PRO A 367 4.11 30.03 7.23
N GLU A 368 5.06 30.93 7.35
CA GLU A 368 6.29 30.70 8.10
C GLU A 368 6.00 30.26 9.54
N GLY A 369 6.83 29.38 10.09
CA GLY A 369 6.66 28.81 11.42
C GLY A 369 5.63 27.67 11.50
N ASN A 370 4.90 27.34 10.41
CA ASN A 370 3.96 26.23 10.41
C ASN A 370 4.71 24.88 10.49
N PHE A 371 5.78 24.74 9.73
CA PHE A 371 6.58 23.52 9.71
C PHE A 371 7.13 23.18 11.10
N GLU A 372 7.66 24.15 11.80
CA GLU A 372 8.26 24.02 13.14
C GLU A 372 7.24 23.54 14.17
N LYS A 373 5.96 23.89 14.00
CA LYS A 373 4.84 23.46 14.86
C LYS A 373 4.37 22.03 14.52
N GLU A 374 4.32 21.70 13.23
CA GLU A 374 3.73 20.43 12.75
C GLU A 374 4.76 19.29 12.73
N TRP A 375 6.01 19.56 12.36
CA TRP A 375 7.05 18.55 12.21
C TRP A 375 7.31 17.70 13.46
N PRO A 376 7.33 18.26 14.68
CA PRO A 376 7.45 17.46 15.90
C PRO A 376 6.30 16.45 16.11
N LYS A 377 5.07 16.76 15.67
CA LYS A 377 3.93 15.85 15.74
C LYS A 377 4.16 14.66 14.79
N ILE A 378 4.60 14.95 13.56
CA ILE A 378 4.88 13.95 12.54
C ILE A 378 6.02 13.03 12.99
N LYS A 379 7.12 13.57 13.53
CA LYS A 379 8.22 12.77 14.08
C LYS A 379 7.76 11.76 15.15
N ARG A 380 6.85 12.17 16.05
CA ARG A 380 6.28 11.26 17.06
C ARG A 380 5.47 10.13 16.43
N ILE A 381 4.70 10.43 15.36
CA ILE A 381 3.94 9.41 14.63
C ILE A 381 4.88 8.43 13.92
N VAL A 382 5.90 8.94 13.23
CA VAL A 382 6.92 8.10 12.56
C VAL A 382 7.64 7.21 13.57
N ALA A 383 8.03 7.73 14.73
CA ALA A 383 8.67 6.96 15.79
C ALA A 383 7.75 5.85 16.33
N LEU A 384 6.44 6.12 16.47
CA LEU A 384 5.46 5.09 16.83
C LEU A 384 5.36 4.00 15.76
N MET A 385 5.27 4.38 14.48
CA MET A 385 5.19 3.43 13.38
C MET A 385 6.43 2.55 13.28
N LYS A 386 7.61 3.06 13.54
CA LYS A 386 8.84 2.25 13.65
C LYS A 386 8.79 1.24 14.78
N ARG A 387 8.19 1.56 15.91
CA ARG A 387 7.97 0.60 17.02
C ARG A 387 6.94 -0.47 16.65
N LEU A 388 5.95 -0.12 15.82
CA LEU A 388 4.93 -1.04 15.32
C LEU A 388 5.39 -1.87 14.12
N GLU A 389 6.47 -1.47 13.43
CA GLU A 389 6.98 -2.16 12.24
C GLU A 389 7.14 -3.68 12.43
N PRO A 390 7.74 -4.22 13.53
CA PRO A 390 7.86 -5.66 13.73
C PRO A 390 6.51 -6.40 13.80
N TYR A 391 5.45 -5.71 14.22
CA TYR A 391 4.10 -6.26 14.30
C TYR A 391 3.38 -6.17 12.95
N ILE A 392 3.46 -5.02 12.27
CA ILE A 392 2.85 -4.79 10.96
C ILE A 392 3.50 -5.70 9.91
N MET A 393 4.79 -5.91 10.00
CA MET A 393 5.58 -6.68 9.04
C MET A 393 5.87 -8.13 9.50
N SER A 394 5.11 -8.67 10.45
CA SER A 394 5.30 -10.04 10.94
C SER A 394 4.94 -11.13 9.92
N GLY A 395 4.12 -10.83 8.93
CA GLY A 395 3.59 -11.79 7.98
C GLY A 395 2.21 -12.35 8.37
N GLU A 396 1.78 -12.11 9.60
CA GLU A 396 0.43 -12.46 10.03
C GLU A 396 -0.59 -11.36 9.63
N GLU A 397 -1.82 -11.76 9.34
CA GLU A 397 -2.90 -10.80 9.14
C GLU A 397 -3.41 -10.30 10.50
N PRO A 398 -3.75 -9.01 10.61
CA PRO A 398 -4.35 -8.46 11.82
C PRO A 398 -5.71 -9.11 12.09
N VAL A 399 -5.96 -9.48 13.36
CA VAL A 399 -7.29 -9.90 13.79
C VAL A 399 -8.12 -8.66 14.08
N ILE A 400 -9.01 -8.32 13.16
CA ILE A 400 -9.78 -7.07 13.18
C ILE A 400 -11.10 -7.28 13.88
N LEU A 401 -11.39 -6.44 14.87
CA LEU A 401 -12.66 -6.35 15.57
C LEU A 401 -13.32 -5.01 15.26
N ARG A 402 -14.59 -5.04 14.86
CA ARG A 402 -15.40 -3.84 14.62
C ARG A 402 -16.64 -3.90 15.49
N LYS A 403 -16.83 -2.86 16.26
CA LYS A 403 -18.02 -2.73 17.10
C LYS A 403 -18.41 -1.26 17.21
N ASN A 404 -19.61 -0.92 16.78
CA ASN A 404 -20.09 0.46 16.73
C ASN A 404 -19.08 1.35 15.95
N GLU A 405 -18.67 2.46 16.54
CA GLU A 405 -17.71 3.43 15.98
C GLU A 405 -16.24 3.10 16.38
N ILE A 406 -15.91 1.83 16.59
CA ILE A 406 -14.58 1.40 17.01
C ILE A 406 -14.05 0.33 16.06
N VAL A 407 -12.81 0.52 15.64
CA VAL A 407 -11.99 -0.49 14.96
C VAL A 407 -10.83 -0.84 15.88
N ALA A 408 -10.68 -2.11 16.21
CA ALA A 408 -9.55 -2.61 16.96
C ALA A 408 -8.87 -3.76 16.17
N ALA A 409 -7.57 -3.90 16.34
CA ALA A 409 -6.84 -5.01 15.74
C ALA A 409 -5.76 -5.56 16.68
N GLU A 410 -5.71 -6.88 16.80
CA GLU A 410 -4.57 -7.58 17.39
C GLU A 410 -3.54 -7.84 16.30
N LEU A 411 -2.34 -7.32 16.51
CA LEU A 411 -1.16 -7.58 15.71
C LEU A 411 -0.19 -8.44 16.53
N ARG A 412 0.57 -9.31 15.86
CA ARG A 412 1.60 -10.13 16.52
C ARG A 412 2.93 -9.94 15.81
N ASN A 413 4.02 -9.88 16.56
CA ASN A 413 5.35 -9.92 15.98
C ASN A 413 5.81 -11.39 15.80
N SER A 414 6.98 -11.60 15.21
CA SER A 414 7.56 -12.93 14.98
C SER A 414 7.85 -13.72 16.25
N GLU A 415 7.92 -13.06 17.41
CA GLU A 415 8.11 -13.69 18.74
C GLU A 415 6.76 -14.03 19.39
N GLY A 416 5.63 -13.75 18.74
CA GLY A 416 4.29 -13.96 19.26
C GLY A 416 3.80 -12.89 20.25
N ARG A 417 4.57 -11.83 20.50
CA ARG A 417 4.14 -10.69 21.33
C ARG A 417 3.05 -9.91 20.62
N LYS A 418 2.10 -9.40 21.36
CA LYS A 418 0.94 -8.69 20.87
C LYS A 418 1.09 -7.18 20.99
N ALA A 419 0.59 -6.47 19.97
CA ALA A 419 0.21 -5.07 20.04
C ALA A 419 -1.25 -4.93 19.64
N ILE A 420 -2.03 -4.17 20.41
CA ILE A 420 -3.45 -3.93 20.10
C ILE A 420 -3.59 -2.48 19.67
N LEU A 421 -4.07 -2.27 18.45
CA LEU A 421 -4.43 -0.95 17.96
C LEU A 421 -5.92 -0.77 18.17
N ILE A 422 -6.33 0.35 18.78
CA ILE A 422 -7.75 0.67 18.99
C ILE A 422 -7.98 2.10 18.49
N CYS A 423 -8.96 2.28 17.61
CA CYS A 423 -9.31 3.55 17.02
C CYS A 423 -10.81 3.82 17.15
N SER A 424 -11.17 4.99 17.67
CA SER A 424 -12.50 5.56 17.49
C SER A 424 -12.61 6.16 16.09
N VAL A 425 -13.63 5.74 15.39
CA VAL A 425 -13.95 6.23 14.04
C VAL A 425 -14.68 7.56 14.09
N GLY A 426 -15.38 7.85 15.24
CA GLY A 426 -16.19 9.07 15.44
C GLY A 426 -17.45 9.14 14.55
N PRO A 427 -18.25 10.17 14.67
CA PRO A 427 -18.16 11.22 15.70
C PRO A 427 -18.75 10.82 17.06
N GLY A 428 -18.41 11.59 18.08
CA GLY A 428 -18.96 11.47 19.43
C GLY A 428 -18.22 10.51 20.34
N LYS A 429 -18.76 10.33 21.54
CA LYS A 429 -18.17 9.44 22.56
C LYS A 429 -18.43 7.98 22.21
N CYS A 430 -17.42 7.16 22.41
CA CYS A 430 -17.52 5.72 22.21
C CYS A 430 -16.82 4.95 23.33
N ARG A 431 -17.28 3.73 23.59
CA ARG A 431 -16.68 2.81 24.54
C ARG A 431 -16.72 1.39 23.97
N ALA A 432 -15.60 0.67 24.13
CA ALA A 432 -15.53 -0.74 23.81
C ALA A 432 -14.90 -1.53 24.94
N GLU A 433 -15.37 -2.76 25.09
CA GLU A 433 -14.79 -3.77 25.95
C GLU A 433 -14.28 -4.92 25.08
N LEU A 434 -12.98 -5.20 25.21
CA LEU A 434 -12.29 -6.26 24.49
C LEU A 434 -11.80 -7.30 25.49
N LYS A 435 -12.18 -8.56 25.30
CA LYS A 435 -11.69 -9.65 26.15
C LYS A 435 -10.40 -10.21 25.56
N LEU A 436 -9.28 -9.97 26.22
CA LEU A 436 -7.96 -10.40 25.78
C LEU A 436 -7.14 -10.87 26.98
N LYS A 437 -6.61 -12.09 26.89
CA LYS A 437 -5.71 -12.65 27.91
C LYS A 437 -4.34 -12.00 27.84
N GLY A 438 -3.77 -11.68 28.98
CA GLY A 438 -2.45 -11.09 29.13
C GLY A 438 -2.50 -9.73 29.84
N LYS A 439 -1.33 -9.21 30.18
CA LYS A 439 -1.20 -7.84 30.70
C LYS A 439 -0.79 -6.89 29.59
N PHE A 440 -1.42 -5.73 29.54
CA PHE A 440 -1.20 -4.73 28.52
C PHE A 440 -1.00 -3.34 29.13
N ARG A 441 -0.08 -2.60 28.58
CA ARG A 441 0.18 -1.20 28.92
C ARG A 441 -0.36 -0.28 27.83
N SER A 442 -1.26 0.62 28.20
CA SER A 442 -1.77 1.68 27.33
C SER A 442 -0.69 2.73 27.07
N GLU A 443 -0.50 3.12 25.81
CA GLU A 443 0.45 4.16 25.39
C GLU A 443 -0.12 5.57 25.62
N TYR A 444 -1.44 5.74 25.40
CA TYR A 444 -2.08 7.06 25.43
C TYR A 444 -3.12 7.22 26.53
N GLY A 445 -3.23 6.23 27.43
CA GLY A 445 -4.10 6.32 28.60
C GLY A 445 -5.61 6.26 28.32
N ARG A 446 -6.00 5.85 27.09
CA ARG A 446 -7.41 5.75 26.69
C ARG A 446 -8.04 4.40 27.03
N THR A 447 -7.19 3.44 27.41
CA THR A 447 -7.64 2.08 27.74
C THR A 447 -7.21 1.71 29.15
N LYS A 448 -8.17 1.21 29.94
CA LYS A 448 -7.94 0.61 31.25
C LYS A 448 -8.10 -0.89 31.15
N GLN A 449 -7.32 -1.63 31.93
CA GLN A 449 -7.45 -3.08 32.02
C GLN A 449 -8.04 -3.48 33.36
N ASP A 450 -9.08 -4.33 33.31
CA ASP A 450 -9.71 -4.98 34.47
C ASP A 450 -9.72 -6.49 34.21
N GLY A 451 -8.81 -7.21 34.87
CA GLY A 451 -8.59 -8.64 34.57
C GLY A 451 -8.24 -8.87 33.10
N ASP A 452 -9.01 -9.72 32.43
CA ASP A 452 -8.89 -10.01 30.99
C ASP A 452 -9.73 -9.06 30.11
N VAL A 453 -10.26 -7.97 30.66
CA VAL A 453 -11.09 -7.00 29.92
C VAL A 453 -10.33 -5.70 29.76
N LEU A 454 -10.17 -5.27 28.51
CA LEU A 454 -9.65 -3.96 28.12
C LEU A 454 -10.84 -3.04 27.83
N ILE A 455 -10.90 -1.90 28.55
CA ILE A 455 -11.97 -0.93 28.42
C ILE A 455 -11.41 0.32 27.78
N PHE A 456 -11.70 0.54 26.49
CA PHE A 456 -11.33 1.72 25.74
C PHE A 456 -12.44 2.77 25.82
N GLU A 457 -12.06 4.03 26.05
CA GLU A 457 -12.95 5.19 26.00
C GLU A 457 -12.36 6.24 25.03
N GLY A 458 -13.13 6.55 24.00
CA GLY A 458 -12.74 7.48 22.94
C GLY A 458 -13.79 8.59 22.75
N GLU A 459 -13.37 9.67 22.10
CA GLU A 459 -14.23 10.74 21.64
C GLU A 459 -13.77 11.21 20.27
N ASP A 460 -14.69 11.38 19.33
CA ASP A 460 -14.40 11.74 17.95
C ASP A 460 -13.29 10.83 17.34
N ILE A 461 -12.30 11.44 16.72
CA ILE A 461 -11.12 10.74 16.18
C ILE A 461 -10.08 10.62 17.30
N SER A 462 -9.97 9.44 17.88
CA SER A 462 -9.00 9.14 18.93
C SER A 462 -8.48 7.71 18.83
N SER A 463 -7.36 7.41 19.47
CA SER A 463 -6.74 6.08 19.38
C SER A 463 -5.89 5.75 20.59
N ASP A 464 -5.67 4.46 20.80
CA ASP A 464 -4.70 3.92 21.74
C ASP A 464 -3.88 2.78 21.13
N VAL A 465 -2.72 2.54 21.67
CA VAL A 465 -1.87 1.40 21.38
C VAL A 465 -1.59 0.68 22.68
N LEU A 466 -1.88 -0.61 22.71
CA LEU A 466 -1.62 -1.43 23.89
C LEU A 466 -0.48 -2.38 23.59
N TRP A 467 0.52 -2.35 24.43
CA TRP A 467 1.69 -3.22 24.35
C TRP A 467 1.56 -4.33 25.36
N GLN A 468 1.70 -5.58 24.92
CA GLN A 468 1.77 -6.72 25.81
C GLN A 468 3.04 -6.62 26.65
N GLU A 469 2.90 -6.74 28.00
CA GLU A 469 3.99 -6.74 28.98
C GLU A 469 4.73 -8.08 29.05
#